data_274a4a541c2a0fcc0ba39dbc5831ae95
#
_entry.id   274a4a541c2a0fcc0ba39dbc5831ae95
#
_cell.length_a   1.000
_cell.length_b   1.000
_cell.length_c   1.000
_cell.angle_alpha   90.00
_cell.angle_beta   90.00
_cell.angle_gamma   90.00
#
_symmetry.space_group_name_H-M   'P 1'
#
loop_
_entity.id
_entity.type
_entity.pdbx_description
1 polymer ?
#
loop_
_entity_poly.entity_id
_entity_poly.type
_entity_poly.pdbx_seq_one_letter_code
_entity_poly.pdbx_strand_id
1 'polypeptide(L)'
;MKKEKIYIFDTTLRDGAQTEGVDFSIEDKNKIANVLSDIGIDYIEGGWPGANPVDTKFFSNPPKMKKTIFTAFGMTKKTGRSADNDPGLASLINANTPAVCVVGKSWDFHVKVALGLSLIHISEPTRPLS
;
A
#
# COMPACT_ATOMS: atom_id res chain seq x y z
N MET A 1 8.58 -24.37 25.46
CA MET A 1 9.09 -23.21 24.69
C MET A 1 8.02 -22.76 23.71
N LYS A 2 7.55 -21.53 23.83
CA LYS A 2 6.60 -20.99 22.88
C LYS A 2 7.30 -20.71 21.55
N LYS A 3 6.75 -21.24 20.46
CA LYS A 3 7.20 -20.90 19.11
C LYS A 3 6.60 -19.55 18.73
N GLU A 4 7.44 -18.61 18.35
CA GLU A 4 6.98 -17.35 17.77
C GLU A 4 6.51 -17.60 16.35
N LYS A 5 5.37 -17.00 16.00
CA LYS A 5 4.86 -17.05 14.64
C LYS A 5 5.47 -15.90 13.83
N ILE A 6 6.05 -16.25 12.70
CA ILE A 6 6.56 -15.28 11.74
C ILE A 6 5.56 -15.14 10.60
N TYR A 7 5.25 -13.90 10.24
CA TYR A 7 4.39 -13.59 9.11
C TYR A 7 5.23 -13.10 7.95
N ILE A 8 4.92 -13.57 6.75
CA ILE A 8 5.61 -13.14 5.52
C ILE A 8 4.70 -12.15 4.80
N PHE A 9 5.24 -10.97 4.55
CA PHE A 9 4.59 -9.88 3.85
C PHE A 9 5.29 -9.67 2.50
N ASP A 10 4.60 -9.91 1.40
CA ASP A 10 5.15 -9.81 0.06
C ASP A 10 4.71 -8.50 -0.61
N THR A 11 5.65 -7.81 -1.23
CA THR A 11 5.41 -6.52 -1.89
C THR A 11 5.67 -6.57 -3.40
N THR A 12 5.70 -7.75 -4.00
CA THR A 12 5.97 -7.91 -5.44
C THR A 12 5.02 -7.06 -6.29
N LEU A 13 3.74 -7.07 -5.96
CA LEU A 13 2.72 -6.40 -6.77
C LEU A 13 2.66 -4.89 -6.56
N ARG A 14 3.26 -4.37 -5.49
CA ARG A 14 3.36 -2.92 -5.26
C ARG A 14 4.78 -2.44 -5.51
N ASP A 15 5.74 -2.84 -4.69
CA ASP A 15 7.13 -2.40 -4.80
C ASP A 15 7.80 -3.00 -6.05
N GLY A 16 7.60 -4.29 -6.28
CA GLY A 16 8.10 -4.96 -7.47
C GLY A 16 7.57 -4.36 -8.77
N ALA A 17 6.32 -3.93 -8.78
CA ALA A 17 5.70 -3.28 -9.93
C ALA A 17 6.28 -1.89 -10.24
N GLN A 18 6.94 -1.26 -9.27
CA GLN A 18 7.60 0.04 -9.45
C GLN A 18 9.02 -0.07 -10.00
N THR A 19 9.50 -1.29 -10.20
CA THR A 19 10.81 -1.55 -10.76
C THR A 19 10.84 -1.15 -12.23
N GLU A 20 11.91 -0.48 -12.66
CA GLU A 20 12.10 -0.10 -14.05
C GLU A 20 12.07 -1.33 -14.97
N GLY A 21 11.30 -1.24 -16.05
CA GLY A 21 11.13 -2.33 -17.01
C GLY A 21 10.09 -3.38 -16.61
N VAL A 22 9.45 -3.23 -15.46
CA VAL A 22 8.35 -4.12 -15.02
C VAL A 22 7.02 -3.43 -15.30
N ASP A 23 6.12 -4.13 -15.99
CA ASP A 23 4.79 -3.62 -16.32
C ASP A 23 3.78 -4.77 -16.18
N PHE A 24 3.19 -4.89 -15.00
CA PHE A 24 2.17 -5.91 -14.74
C PHE A 24 0.80 -5.47 -15.23
N SER A 25 0.16 -6.30 -16.05
CA SER A 25 -1.27 -6.19 -16.32
C SER A 25 -2.09 -6.65 -15.12
N ILE A 26 -3.39 -6.38 -15.15
CA ILE A 26 -4.31 -6.90 -14.11
C ILE A 26 -4.28 -8.43 -14.09
N GLU A 27 -4.22 -9.04 -15.27
CA GLU A 27 -4.13 -10.50 -15.39
C GLU A 27 -2.85 -11.04 -14.76
N ASP A 28 -1.70 -10.39 -15.01
CA ASP A 28 -0.42 -10.74 -14.38
C ASP A 28 -0.53 -10.64 -12.85
N LYS A 29 -1.10 -9.56 -12.35
CA LYS A 29 -1.28 -9.37 -10.91
C LYS A 29 -2.14 -10.44 -10.28
N ASN A 30 -3.23 -10.83 -10.94
CA ASN A 30 -4.08 -11.91 -10.46
C ASN A 30 -3.33 -13.24 -10.39
N LYS A 31 -2.56 -13.58 -11.43
CA LYS A 31 -1.77 -14.82 -11.48
C LYS A 31 -0.71 -14.84 -10.38
N ILE A 32 0.02 -13.75 -10.22
CA ILE A 32 1.06 -13.63 -9.20
C ILE A 32 0.46 -13.73 -7.80
N ALA A 33 -0.65 -13.04 -7.53
CA ALA A 33 -1.32 -13.10 -6.24
C ALA A 33 -1.74 -14.53 -5.89
N ASN A 34 -2.30 -15.26 -6.86
CA ASN A 34 -2.71 -16.64 -6.65
C ASN A 34 -1.53 -17.58 -6.37
N VAL A 35 -0.43 -17.43 -7.08
CA VAL A 35 0.79 -18.21 -6.83
C VAL A 35 1.34 -17.93 -5.44
N LEU A 36 1.44 -16.67 -5.04
CA LEU A 36 1.92 -16.28 -3.73
C LEU A 36 1.02 -16.82 -2.61
N SER A 37 -0.28 -16.77 -2.82
CA SER A 37 -1.24 -17.34 -1.88
C SER A 37 -1.09 -18.86 -1.76
N ASP A 38 -0.90 -19.54 -2.88
CA ASP A 38 -0.77 -21.01 -2.90
C ASP A 38 0.49 -21.49 -2.17
N ILE A 39 1.58 -20.72 -2.20
CA ILE A 39 2.81 -21.06 -1.47
C ILE A 39 2.78 -20.66 0.00
N GLY A 40 1.71 -20.03 0.47
CA GLY A 40 1.50 -19.75 1.88
C GLY A 40 1.98 -18.38 2.38
N ILE A 41 2.11 -17.41 1.51
CA ILE A 41 2.40 -16.02 1.91
C ILE A 41 1.24 -15.49 2.75
N ASP A 42 1.53 -14.86 3.89
CA ASP A 42 0.51 -14.39 4.83
C ASP A 42 -0.16 -13.09 4.37
N TYR A 43 0.62 -12.13 3.87
CA TYR A 43 0.13 -10.83 3.38
C TYR A 43 0.65 -10.56 1.99
N ILE A 44 -0.22 -10.12 1.11
CA ILE A 44 0.17 -9.67 -0.23
C ILE A 44 -0.23 -8.19 -0.36
N GLU A 45 0.76 -7.34 -0.57
CA GLU A 45 0.52 -5.94 -0.91
C GLU A 45 0.24 -5.84 -2.40
N GLY A 46 -1.04 -5.67 -2.74
CA GLY A 46 -1.52 -5.81 -4.12
C GLY A 46 -1.21 -4.63 -5.01
N GLY A 47 -0.93 -3.48 -4.43
CA GLY A 47 -0.67 -2.27 -5.19
C GLY A 47 -1.08 -1.03 -4.42
N TRP A 48 -1.12 0.07 -5.12
CA TRP A 48 -1.43 1.39 -4.59
C TRP A 48 -2.70 1.92 -5.28
N PRO A 49 -3.89 1.70 -4.69
CA PRO A 49 -5.14 2.18 -5.29
C PRO A 49 -5.16 3.70 -5.37
N GLY A 50 -5.57 4.21 -6.51
CA GLY A 50 -5.58 5.65 -6.79
C GLY A 50 -4.29 6.19 -7.39
N ALA A 51 -3.19 5.44 -7.36
CA ALA A 51 -1.90 5.89 -7.89
C ALA A 51 -1.80 5.70 -9.41
N ASN A 52 -2.44 4.66 -9.95
CA ASN A 52 -2.44 4.39 -11.38
C ASN A 52 -3.69 3.60 -11.76
N PRO A 53 -4.07 3.59 -13.06
CA PRO A 53 -5.29 2.94 -13.52
C PRO A 53 -5.32 1.42 -13.29
N VAL A 54 -4.18 0.74 -13.47
CA VAL A 54 -4.09 -0.71 -13.29
C VAL A 54 -4.41 -1.09 -11.85
N ASP A 55 -3.75 -0.44 -10.89
CA ASP A 55 -3.97 -0.73 -9.48
C ASP A 55 -5.39 -0.37 -9.03
N THR A 56 -5.91 0.78 -9.45
CA THR A 56 -7.28 1.18 -9.15
C THR A 56 -8.28 0.12 -9.64
N LYS A 57 -8.10 -0.36 -10.85
CA LYS A 57 -8.96 -1.39 -11.41
C LYS A 57 -8.77 -2.75 -10.76
N PHE A 58 -7.53 -3.12 -10.40
CA PHE A 58 -7.23 -4.37 -9.71
C PHE A 58 -7.96 -4.43 -8.37
N PHE A 59 -7.95 -3.33 -7.61
CA PHE A 59 -8.64 -3.27 -6.31
C PHE A 59 -10.16 -3.20 -6.43
N SER A 60 -10.71 -2.90 -7.60
CA SER A 60 -12.16 -2.95 -7.81
C SER A 60 -12.70 -4.38 -7.88
N ASN A 61 -11.84 -5.34 -8.22
CA ASN A 61 -12.19 -6.76 -8.27
C ASN A 61 -10.98 -7.60 -7.86
N PRO A 62 -10.59 -7.56 -6.58
CA PRO A 62 -9.40 -8.26 -6.12
C PRO A 62 -9.57 -9.78 -6.13
N PRO A 63 -8.47 -10.54 -6.23
CA PRO A 63 -8.54 -11.98 -6.16
C PRO A 63 -9.03 -12.44 -4.79
N LYS A 64 -9.82 -13.50 -4.79
CA LYS A 64 -10.27 -14.14 -3.56
C LYS A 64 -9.24 -15.14 -3.10
N MET A 65 -8.73 -14.97 -1.89
CA MET A 65 -7.72 -15.83 -1.29
C MET A 65 -8.20 -16.33 0.06
N LYS A 66 -7.97 -17.63 0.35
CA LYS A 66 -8.53 -18.25 1.55
C LYS A 66 -7.77 -17.88 2.82
N LYS A 67 -6.44 -17.84 2.77
CA LYS A 67 -5.59 -17.68 3.95
C LYS A 67 -4.70 -16.44 3.88
N THR A 68 -4.49 -15.91 2.71
CA THR A 68 -3.66 -14.73 2.50
C THR A 68 -4.50 -13.47 2.69
N ILE A 69 -3.95 -12.51 3.44
CA ILE A 69 -4.59 -11.21 3.66
C ILE A 69 -4.15 -10.26 2.55
N PHE A 70 -5.10 -9.85 1.74
CA PHE A 70 -4.85 -8.88 0.67
C PHE A 70 -4.78 -7.48 1.24
N THR A 71 -3.71 -6.74 0.91
CA THR A 71 -3.37 -5.47 1.53
C THR A 71 -3.26 -4.37 0.48
N ALA A 72 -3.83 -3.22 0.76
CA ALA A 72 -3.66 -2.01 -0.03
C ALA A 72 -2.56 -1.15 0.56
N PHE A 73 -1.74 -0.55 -0.31
CA PHE A 73 -0.68 0.39 0.07
C PHE A 73 -1.14 1.83 -0.11
N GLY A 74 -0.71 2.70 0.78
CA GLY A 74 -0.92 4.13 0.65
C GLY A 74 0.07 4.94 1.47
N MET A 75 0.00 6.25 1.28
CA MET A 75 0.78 7.22 2.05
C MET A 75 -0.07 7.79 3.18
N THR A 76 0.58 8.33 4.20
CA THR A 76 -0.09 9.19 5.17
C THR A 76 -0.74 10.39 4.46
N LYS A 77 -1.69 11.02 5.10
CA LYS A 77 -2.35 12.19 4.51
C LYS A 77 -1.34 13.28 4.17
N LYS A 78 -1.65 14.07 3.15
CA LYS A 78 -0.83 15.24 2.81
C LYS A 78 -0.98 16.32 3.86
N THR A 79 0.12 17.01 4.14
CA THR A 79 0.11 18.19 5.01
C THR A 79 -0.85 19.24 4.47
N GLY A 80 -1.61 19.86 5.36
CA GLY A 80 -2.60 20.86 5.01
C GLY A 80 -3.97 20.31 4.63
N ARG A 81 -4.14 18.99 4.60
CA ARG A 81 -5.42 18.34 4.38
C ARG A 81 -5.87 17.60 5.63
N SER A 82 -7.18 17.54 5.85
CA SER A 82 -7.74 16.60 6.83
C SER A 82 -7.75 15.19 6.24
N ALA A 83 -7.82 14.18 7.10
CA ALA A 83 -7.95 12.79 6.64
C ALA A 83 -9.19 12.60 5.76
N ASP A 84 -10.28 13.27 6.10
CA ASP A 84 -11.54 13.17 5.36
C ASP A 84 -11.47 13.78 3.95
N ASN A 85 -10.54 14.71 3.73
CA ASN A 85 -10.38 15.42 2.46
C ASN A 85 -9.13 15.00 1.68
N ASP A 86 -8.49 13.90 2.08
CA ASP A 86 -7.31 13.40 1.38
C ASP A 86 -7.71 12.34 0.35
N PRO A 87 -7.52 12.59 -0.96
CA PRO A 87 -7.90 11.63 -2.00
C PRO A 87 -7.14 10.31 -1.92
N GLY A 88 -5.89 10.34 -1.47
CA GLY A 88 -5.08 9.14 -1.30
C GLY A 88 -5.64 8.23 -0.22
N LEU A 89 -6.01 8.78 0.93
CA LEU A 89 -6.65 8.03 2.00
C LEU A 89 -8.05 7.55 1.61
N ALA A 90 -8.80 8.35 0.86
CA ALA A 90 -10.10 7.94 0.34
C ALA A 90 -9.98 6.72 -0.57
N SER A 91 -9.01 6.72 -1.48
CA SER A 91 -8.76 5.57 -2.36
C SER A 91 -8.38 4.32 -1.57
N LEU A 92 -7.59 4.49 -0.51
CA LEU A 92 -7.16 3.39 0.36
C LEU A 92 -8.34 2.77 1.10
N ILE A 93 -9.22 3.59 1.64
CA ILE A 93 -10.44 3.14 2.33
C ILE A 93 -11.41 2.48 1.35
N ASN A 94 -11.61 3.09 0.18
CA ASN A 94 -12.53 2.59 -0.84
C ASN A 94 -12.07 1.27 -1.48
N ALA A 95 -10.79 0.92 -1.36
CA ALA A 95 -10.30 -0.38 -1.78
C ALA A 95 -10.90 -1.53 -0.97
N ASN A 96 -11.37 -1.22 0.24
CA ASN A 96 -12.10 -2.16 1.12
C ASN A 96 -11.35 -3.48 1.33
N THR A 97 -10.06 -3.41 1.54
CA THR A 97 -9.21 -4.58 1.79
C THR A 97 -9.21 -4.95 3.27
N PRO A 98 -8.92 -6.25 3.60
CA PRO A 98 -8.81 -6.68 4.99
C PRO A 98 -7.72 -5.97 5.79
N ALA A 99 -6.67 -5.49 5.11
CA ALA A 99 -5.56 -4.79 5.74
C ALA A 99 -5.08 -3.65 4.83
N VAL A 100 -4.43 -2.68 5.43
CA VAL A 100 -3.78 -1.58 4.72
C VAL A 100 -2.37 -1.39 5.26
N CYS A 101 -1.47 -0.95 4.39
CA CYS A 101 -0.11 -0.56 4.74
C CYS A 101 0.07 0.91 4.43
N VAL A 102 0.39 1.70 5.44
CA VAL A 102 0.53 3.15 5.28
C VAL A 102 1.97 3.55 5.56
N VAL A 103 2.57 4.32 4.66
CA VAL A 103 3.97 4.74 4.76
C VAL A 103 4.06 6.26 4.86
N GLY A 104 4.81 6.73 5.86
CA GLY A 104 5.22 8.13 5.97
C GLY A 104 6.69 8.26 5.59
N LYS A 105 7.02 9.25 4.76
CA LYS A 105 8.40 9.50 4.38
C LYS A 105 9.12 10.22 5.52
N SER A 106 10.27 9.70 5.91
CA SER A 106 11.07 10.22 7.03
C SER A 106 12.49 10.64 6.64
N TRP A 107 12.98 10.21 5.47
CA TRP A 107 14.26 10.66 4.97
C TRP A 107 14.15 12.12 4.49
N ASP A 108 15.04 12.99 4.98
CA ASP A 108 14.98 14.42 4.72
C ASP A 108 15.01 14.77 3.22
N PHE A 109 15.77 14.02 2.42
CA PHE A 109 15.80 14.19 0.98
C PHE A 109 14.41 13.95 0.36
N HIS A 110 13.72 12.87 0.76
CA HIS A 110 12.36 12.58 0.30
C HIS A 110 11.37 13.65 0.76
N VAL A 111 11.51 14.12 1.98
CA VAL A 111 10.62 15.16 2.51
C VAL A 111 10.77 16.46 1.72
N LYS A 112 12.00 16.88 1.43
CA LYS A 112 12.26 18.12 0.69
C LYS A 112 11.92 17.99 -0.79
N VAL A 113 12.35 16.91 -1.44
CA VAL A 113 12.28 16.77 -2.91
C VAL A 113 10.95 16.22 -3.35
N ALA A 114 10.48 15.13 -2.74
CA ALA A 114 9.25 14.47 -3.15
C ALA A 114 7.99 15.14 -2.59
N LEU A 115 8.05 15.64 -1.36
CA LEU A 115 6.90 16.23 -0.68
C LEU A 115 6.94 17.76 -0.62
N GLY A 116 8.10 18.36 -0.85
CA GLY A 116 8.28 19.82 -0.73
C GLY A 116 8.12 20.35 0.68
N LEU A 117 8.39 19.51 1.70
CA LEU A 117 8.16 19.81 3.11
C LEU A 117 9.48 19.89 3.87
N SER A 118 9.42 20.33 5.11
CA SER A 118 10.49 20.18 6.09
C SER A 118 10.23 18.98 6.99
N LEU A 119 11.27 18.58 7.74
CA LEU A 119 11.14 17.43 8.65
C LEU A 119 10.06 17.60 9.72
N ILE A 120 9.74 18.82 10.11
CA ILE A 120 8.70 19.09 11.10
C ILE A 120 7.30 18.77 10.59
N HIS A 121 7.11 18.57 9.29
CA HIS A 121 5.84 18.26 8.68
C HIS A 121 5.64 16.75 8.46
N ILE A 122 6.63 15.92 8.83
CA ILE A 122 6.50 14.46 8.69
C ILE A 122 5.43 13.95 9.64
N SER A 123 4.58 13.04 9.12
CA SER A 123 3.55 12.39 9.92
C SER A 123 2.60 13.36 10.64
N GLU A 124 2.28 14.46 10.00
CA GLU A 124 1.32 15.45 10.50
C GLU A 124 0.01 14.83 11.00
N PRO A 125 -0.52 13.74 10.37
CA PRO A 125 -1.77 13.12 10.85
C PRO A 125 -1.69 12.58 12.27
N THR A 126 -0.50 12.26 12.75
CA THR A 126 -0.32 11.73 14.11
C THR A 126 -0.14 12.83 15.15
N ARG A 127 -0.05 14.05 14.72
CA ARG A 127 0.16 15.20 15.59
C ARG A 127 -1.18 15.64 16.16
N PRO A 128 -1.31 15.74 17.50
CA PRO A 128 -2.52 16.28 18.08
C PRO A 128 -2.75 17.70 17.57
N LEU A 129 -3.95 17.96 17.15
CA LEU A 129 -4.38 19.32 16.86
C LEU A 129 -4.59 20.04 18.19
N SER A 130 -3.71 20.93 18.48
CA SER A 130 -3.86 21.81 19.62
C SER A 130 -4.70 23.02 19.25
#